data_30da4f7ffb2b96ae1ce9e6d9ad9f1777
#
_entry.id   30da4f7ffb2b96ae1ce9e6d9ad9f1777
#
_cell.length_a   1.000
_cell.length_b   1.000
_cell.length_c   1.000
_cell.angle_alpha   90.00
_cell.angle_beta   90.00
_cell.angle_gamma   90.00
#
_symmetry.space_group_name_H-M   'P 1'
#
loop_
_entity.id
_entity.type
_entity.pdbx_description
1 polymer ?
#
loop_
_entity_poly.entity_id
_entity_poly.type
_entity_poly.pdbx_seq_one_letter_code
_entity_poly.pdbx_strand_id
1 'polypeptide(L)'
;TIVYYIDSEKIDNKVLEKLPIVAGAAFVKESYFDMGLVVSHEGVIIDKSEIIHASSEFGKTVKMDFLDYLLPKGKPRFDGVIFFSFHPLDE
;
A
#
# COMPACT_ATOMS: atom_id res chain seq x y z
N THR A 1 -11.61 9.24 -15.41
CA THR A 1 -11.51 8.89 -14.00
C THR A 1 -10.24 9.46 -13.40
N ILE A 2 -10.37 10.14 -12.28
CA ILE A 2 -9.23 10.71 -11.56
C ILE A 2 -8.84 9.75 -10.44
N VAL A 3 -7.56 9.44 -10.38
CA VAL A 3 -7.02 8.57 -9.33
C VAL A 3 -6.09 9.39 -8.46
N TYR A 4 -6.33 9.36 -7.15
CA TYR A 4 -5.50 10.06 -6.18
C TYR A 4 -4.69 9.06 -5.38
N TYR A 5 -3.41 9.31 -5.23
CA TYR A 5 -2.54 8.50 -4.39
C TYR A 5 -1.50 9.39 -3.71
N ILE A 6 -0.89 8.87 -2.66
CA ILE A 6 0.18 9.56 -1.96
C ILE A 6 1.52 9.04 -2.49
N ASP A 7 2.40 9.94 -2.89
CA ASP A 7 3.74 9.54 -3.34
C ASP A 7 4.44 8.74 -2.25
N SER A 8 5.08 7.65 -2.64
CA SER A 8 5.73 6.76 -1.67
C SER A 8 6.72 7.48 -0.77
N GLU A 9 7.48 8.43 -1.31
CA GLU A 9 8.47 9.17 -0.53
C GLU A 9 7.87 10.12 0.50
N LYS A 10 6.56 10.40 0.41
CA LYS A 10 5.86 11.26 1.36
C LYS A 10 5.18 10.49 2.47
N ILE A 11 5.22 9.16 2.41
CA ILE A 11 4.58 8.33 3.41
C ILE A 11 5.54 8.05 4.54
N ASP A 12 5.16 8.45 5.75
CA ASP A 12 5.95 8.25 6.96
C ASP A 12 5.03 7.81 8.10
N ASN A 13 5.56 7.72 9.29
CA ASN A 13 4.78 7.31 10.46
C ASN A 13 3.61 8.23 10.75
N LYS A 14 3.73 9.52 10.41
CA LYS A 14 2.64 10.47 10.64
C LYS A 14 1.45 10.17 9.74
N VAL A 15 1.71 9.76 8.50
CA VAL A 15 0.64 9.35 7.59
C VAL A 15 0.00 8.06 8.10
N LEU A 16 0.81 7.09 8.52
CA LEU A 16 0.30 5.81 8.99
C LEU A 16 -0.54 5.94 10.26
N GLU A 17 -0.19 6.88 11.15
CA GLU A 17 -0.95 7.12 12.38
C GLU A 17 -2.40 7.52 12.12
N LYS A 18 -2.69 8.07 10.96
CA LYS A 18 -4.04 8.49 10.59
C LYS A 18 -4.90 7.36 10.07
N LEU A 19 -4.32 6.19 9.85
CA LEU A 19 -5.05 5.04 9.33
C LEU A 19 -5.86 4.36 10.44
N PRO A 20 -6.96 3.67 10.09
CA PRO A 20 -7.62 2.79 11.04
C PRO A 20 -6.72 1.60 11.36
N ILE A 21 -7.07 0.85 12.41
CA ILE A 21 -6.28 -0.30 12.85
C ILE A 21 -6.12 -1.33 11.74
N VAL A 22 -7.13 -1.49 10.89
CA VAL A 22 -7.06 -2.33 9.71
C VAL A 22 -7.38 -1.46 8.50
N ALA A 23 -6.44 -1.36 7.58
CA ALA A 23 -6.61 -0.54 6.37
C ALA A 23 -6.10 -1.30 5.17
N GLY A 24 -6.66 -0.99 4.01
CA GLY A 24 -6.16 -1.53 2.75
C GLY A 24 -5.12 -0.61 2.15
N ALA A 25 -4.20 -1.18 1.39
CA ALA A 25 -3.20 -0.42 0.64
C ALA A 25 -3.13 -0.97 -0.78
N ALA A 26 -3.35 -0.09 -1.76
CA ALA A 26 -3.19 -0.42 -3.16
C ALA A 26 -1.98 0.32 -3.69
N PHE A 27 -1.03 -0.40 -4.23
CA PHE A 27 0.25 0.16 -4.67
C PHE A 27 0.20 0.54 -6.14
N VAL A 28 0.67 1.73 -6.46
CA VAL A 28 0.54 2.35 -7.78
C VAL A 28 1.89 2.38 -8.48
N LYS A 29 1.91 1.94 -9.74
CA LYS A 29 3.06 2.10 -10.61
C LYS A 29 2.64 2.86 -11.86
N GLU A 30 3.21 4.04 -12.05
CA GLU A 30 2.88 4.89 -13.19
C GLU A 30 3.21 4.25 -14.53
N SER A 31 4.22 3.41 -14.57
CA SER A 31 4.59 2.70 -15.80
C SER A 31 3.47 1.80 -16.33
N TYR A 32 2.48 1.48 -15.50
CA TYR A 32 1.35 0.65 -15.91
C TYR A 32 0.18 1.46 -16.47
N PHE A 33 0.23 2.79 -16.38
CA PHE A 33 -0.88 3.63 -16.86
C PHE A 33 -1.13 3.45 -18.35
N ASP A 34 -0.09 3.32 -19.15
CA ASP A 34 -0.21 3.10 -20.60
C ASP A 34 -0.88 1.77 -20.93
N MET A 35 -0.86 0.84 -20.00
CA MET A 35 -1.47 -0.48 -20.16
C MET A 35 -2.87 -0.52 -19.55
N GLY A 36 -3.37 0.61 -19.03
CA GLY A 36 -4.65 0.66 -18.37
C GLY A 36 -4.63 0.16 -16.94
N LEU A 37 -3.45 -0.14 -16.40
CA LEU A 37 -3.30 -0.63 -15.03
C LEU A 37 -2.81 0.49 -14.13
N VAL A 38 -3.52 0.73 -13.04
CA VAL A 38 -3.16 1.74 -12.05
C VAL A 38 -2.56 1.07 -10.82
N VAL A 39 -3.18 -0.01 -10.37
CA VAL A 39 -2.77 -0.73 -9.16
C VAL A 39 -1.97 -1.96 -9.58
N SER A 40 -0.74 -2.09 -9.05
CA SER A 40 0.13 -3.22 -9.37
C SER A 40 0.14 -4.28 -8.26
N HIS A 41 -0.28 -3.94 -7.05
CA HIS A 41 -0.24 -4.85 -5.91
C HIS A 41 -1.15 -4.31 -4.82
N GLU A 42 -1.61 -5.20 -3.95
CA GLU A 42 -2.46 -4.82 -2.82
C GLU A 42 -2.04 -5.56 -1.56
N GLY A 43 -2.36 -4.98 -0.41
CA GLY A 43 -2.12 -5.60 0.88
C GLY A 43 -3.02 -5.01 1.95
N VAL A 44 -2.90 -5.54 3.15
CA VAL A 44 -3.65 -5.08 4.32
C VAL A 44 -2.67 -4.59 5.36
N ILE A 45 -2.90 -3.38 5.87
CA ILE A 45 -2.07 -2.80 6.94
C ILE A 45 -2.78 -3.02 8.27
N ILE A 46 -2.05 -3.54 9.25
CA ILE A 46 -2.55 -3.76 10.61
C ILE A 46 -1.74 -2.93 11.59
N ASP A 47 -2.45 -2.44 12.61
CA ASP A 47 -1.84 -1.66 13.70
C ASP A 47 -1.01 -0.49 13.19
N LYS A 48 -1.38 0.05 12.01
CA LYS A 48 -0.77 1.24 11.42
C LYS A 48 0.73 1.08 11.08
N SER A 49 1.24 -0.14 11.12
CA SER A 49 2.69 -0.32 10.93
C SER A 49 3.07 -1.54 10.11
N GLU A 50 2.29 -2.60 10.12
CA GLU A 50 2.64 -3.84 9.44
C GLU A 50 1.75 -4.10 8.25
N ILE A 51 2.33 -4.65 7.18
CA ILE A 51 1.57 -5.04 6.00
C ILE A 51 1.55 -6.56 5.87
N ILE A 52 0.37 -7.08 5.54
CA ILE A 52 0.20 -8.48 5.15
C ILE A 52 -0.12 -8.47 3.67
N HIS A 53 0.66 -9.18 2.89
CA HIS A 53 0.46 -9.25 1.44
C HIS A 53 0.94 -10.58 0.88
N ALA A 54 0.41 -10.92 -0.29
CA ALA A 54 0.87 -12.10 -1.02
C ALA A 54 2.17 -11.72 -1.73
N SER A 55 3.25 -12.44 -1.42
CA SER A 55 4.56 -12.17 -1.98
C SER A 55 4.90 -13.18 -3.07
N SER A 56 5.13 -12.70 -4.29
CA SER A 56 5.59 -13.55 -5.38
C SER A 56 7.02 -14.02 -5.14
N GLU A 57 7.80 -13.20 -4.43
CA GLU A 57 9.19 -13.54 -4.10
C GLU A 57 9.28 -14.75 -3.18
N PHE A 58 8.41 -14.82 -2.18
CA PHE A 58 8.41 -15.93 -1.23
C PHE A 58 7.39 -17.01 -1.55
N GLY A 59 6.52 -16.77 -2.53
CA GLY A 59 5.50 -17.74 -2.93
C GLY A 59 4.41 -17.95 -1.87
N LYS A 60 4.23 -16.99 -0.95
CA LYS A 60 3.26 -17.10 0.13
C LYS A 60 2.91 -15.73 0.68
N THR A 61 1.88 -15.70 1.53
CA THR A 61 1.51 -14.49 2.26
C THR A 61 2.55 -14.22 3.34
N VAL A 62 3.01 -12.98 3.42
CA VAL A 62 4.00 -12.56 4.40
C VAL A 62 3.50 -11.33 5.16
N LYS A 63 4.05 -11.13 6.36
CA LYS A 63 3.78 -10.00 7.21
C LYS A 63 5.10 -9.32 7.50
N MET A 64 5.17 -8.00 7.31
CA MET A 64 6.40 -7.24 7.51
C MET A 64 6.09 -5.78 7.78
N ASP A 65 7.09 -5.02 8.19
CA ASP A 65 6.93 -3.58 8.40
C ASP A 65 6.58 -2.90 7.08
N PHE A 66 5.55 -2.04 7.12
CA PHE A 66 5.05 -1.41 5.91
C PHE A 66 6.08 -0.50 5.25
N LEU A 67 6.76 0.35 6.04
CA LEU A 67 7.73 1.28 5.49
C LEU A 67 8.95 0.55 4.93
N ASP A 68 9.37 -0.55 5.55
CA ASP A 68 10.46 -1.36 5.01
C ASP A 68 10.07 -2.00 3.69
N TYR A 69 8.81 -2.38 3.55
CA TYR A 69 8.32 -2.93 2.29
C TYR A 69 8.25 -1.86 1.20
N LEU A 70 7.68 -0.69 1.54
CA LEU A 70 7.47 0.39 0.57
C LEU A 70 8.77 1.05 0.16
N LEU A 71 9.68 1.27 1.10
CA LEU A 71 10.91 2.03 0.90
C LEU A 71 12.14 1.20 1.32
N PRO A 72 12.39 0.06 0.67
CA PRO A 72 13.53 -0.78 1.05
C PRO A 72 14.82 0.02 0.86
N LYS A 73 15.60 0.13 1.93
CA LYS A 73 16.84 0.92 1.94
C LYS A 73 16.62 2.36 1.50
N GLY A 74 15.44 2.91 1.77
CA GLY A 74 15.10 4.30 1.43
C GLY A 74 14.72 4.54 -0.01
N LYS A 75 14.58 3.49 -0.82
CA LYS A 75 14.20 3.62 -2.23
C LYS A 75 12.76 3.13 -2.46
N PRO A 76 11.92 3.92 -3.12
CA PRO A 76 10.53 3.50 -3.33
C PRO A 76 10.43 2.25 -4.19
N ARG A 77 9.65 1.29 -3.75
CA ARG A 77 9.30 0.11 -4.52
C ARG A 77 8.19 0.41 -5.52
N PHE A 78 7.32 1.35 -5.16
CA PHE A 78 6.20 1.79 -5.98
C PHE A 78 6.19 3.32 -6.05
N ASP A 79 5.44 3.87 -7.00
CA ASP A 79 5.34 5.32 -7.15
C ASP A 79 4.46 5.93 -6.06
N GLY A 80 3.41 5.23 -5.66
CA GLY A 80 2.52 5.73 -4.63
C GLY A 80 1.62 4.67 -4.06
N VAL A 81 0.79 5.07 -3.10
CA VAL A 81 -0.12 4.18 -2.39
C VAL A 81 -1.47 4.85 -2.24
N ILE A 82 -2.51 4.08 -2.50
CA ILE A 82 -3.89 4.45 -2.21
C ILE A 82 -4.28 3.70 -0.95
N PHE A 83 -4.65 4.43 0.11
CA PHE A 83 -5.13 3.81 1.34
C PHE A 83 -6.65 3.81 1.33
N PHE A 84 -7.25 2.74 1.85
CA PHE A 84 -8.69 2.67 1.98
C PHE A 84 -9.07 1.92 3.25
N SER A 85 -10.27 2.19 3.73
CA SER A 85 -10.79 1.52 4.92
C SER A 85 -11.82 0.48 4.53
N PHE A 86 -12.01 -0.49 5.41
CA PHE A 86 -13.03 -1.52 5.22
C PHE A 86 -14.28 -1.13 5.99
N HIS A 87 -15.43 -1.26 5.35
CA HIS A 87 -16.72 -0.94 5.96
C HIS A 87 -17.65 -2.13 5.90
N PRO A 88 -18.47 -2.33 6.94
CA PRO A 88 -19.50 -3.34 6.87
C PRO A 88 -20.49 -3.05 5.73
N LEU A 89 -21.00 -4.11 5.11
CA LEU A 89 -21.89 -3.96 3.97
C LEU A 89 -23.24 -3.37 4.30
N ASP A 90 -23.65 -3.44 5.55
CA ASP A 90 -24.97 -3.01 6.00
C ASP A 90 -24.99 -1.61 6.61
N GLU A 91 -23.98 -0.86 6.40
CA GLU A 91 -23.93 0.53 6.86
C GLU A 91 -24.51 1.52 5.88
#